data_c372804cc79003825c4aaac0bc497ecd
#
_entry.id   c372804cc79003825c4aaac0bc497ecd
#
_cell.length_a   1.000
_cell.length_b   1.000
_cell.length_c   1.000
_cell.angle_alpha   90.00
_cell.angle_beta   90.00
_cell.angle_gamma   90.00
#
_symmetry.space_group_name_H-M   'P 1'
#
loop_
_entity.id
_entity.type
_entity.pdbx_description
1 polymer ?
#
loop_
_entity_poly.entity_id
_entity_poly.type
_entity_poly.pdbx_seq_one_letter_code
_entity_poly.pdbx_strand_id
1 'polypeptide(L)'
;AISFYIYFTTLFSAGLAPYYLLMTQTYKLQDNYLAVWLPLLMSSWLIILMKNFVKSIPHEITESGKIDGAGDMKIFTALILPMLKPALATIGLFLAIGYWNEWYQSSLFLSEKVSVYPLQYTLYKVVNKVNSLKSTVAGQYVDLSDLPSNGLKMANAILATGPVILIYPFVQRYFIGGITVGTNFFKQRVSLIVSWNIFVSLESKVIKSTNKIDGILVII
;
A
#
# COMPACT_ATOMS: atom_id res chain seq x y z
N ALA A 1 25.72 12.27 -8.22
CA ALA A 1 24.92 12.55 -9.43
C ALA A 1 23.62 11.75 -9.46
N ILE A 2 23.65 10.39 -9.43
CA ILE A 2 22.45 9.51 -9.53
C ILE A 2 21.42 9.82 -8.43
N SER A 3 21.85 9.97 -7.17
CA SER A 3 20.94 10.28 -6.06
C SER A 3 20.24 11.62 -6.20
N PHE A 4 20.90 12.60 -6.78
CA PHE A 4 20.30 13.90 -7.06
C PHE A 4 19.21 13.76 -8.13
N TYR A 5 19.48 13.00 -9.19
CA TYR A 5 18.51 12.75 -10.25
C TYR A 5 17.24 12.07 -9.72
N ILE A 6 17.41 11.02 -8.90
CA ILE A 6 16.27 10.30 -8.27
C ILE A 6 15.49 11.27 -7.35
N TYR A 7 16.18 12.12 -6.57
CA TYR A 7 15.51 13.09 -5.72
C TYR A 7 14.78 14.16 -6.52
N PHE A 8 15.37 14.62 -7.63
CA PHE A 8 14.76 15.59 -8.52
C PHE A 8 13.42 15.09 -9.08
N THR A 9 13.30 13.82 -9.43
CA THR A 9 12.04 13.23 -9.92
C THR A 9 10.93 13.22 -8.88
N THR A 10 11.21 13.34 -7.59
CA THR A 10 10.17 13.49 -6.56
C THR A 10 9.60 14.90 -6.47
N LEU A 11 10.39 15.90 -6.86
CA LEU A 11 10.02 17.32 -6.79
C LEU A 11 9.28 17.79 -8.03
N PHE A 12 9.51 17.13 -9.16
CA PHE A 12 8.92 17.50 -10.44
C PHE A 12 7.84 16.52 -10.87
N SER A 13 6.62 17.03 -11.03
CA SER A 13 5.51 16.27 -11.65
C SER A 13 5.02 17.05 -12.86
N ALA A 14 4.99 16.39 -14.02
CA ALA A 14 4.45 16.97 -15.25
C ALA A 14 2.91 17.10 -15.22
N GLY A 15 2.26 16.54 -14.20
CA GLY A 15 0.81 16.48 -14.09
C GLY A 15 0.19 15.26 -14.76
N LEU A 16 -1.13 15.13 -14.58
CA LEU A 16 -1.88 13.97 -15.03
C LEU A 16 -1.98 13.87 -16.56
N ALA A 17 -2.26 14.98 -17.23
CA ALA A 17 -2.51 14.96 -18.67
C ALA A 17 -1.29 14.53 -19.51
N PRO A 18 -0.07 15.10 -19.32
CA PRO A 18 1.13 14.62 -20.00
C PRO A 18 1.46 13.16 -19.68
N TYR A 19 1.27 12.74 -18.42
CA TYR A 19 1.47 11.36 -18.01
C TYR A 19 0.52 10.40 -18.74
N TYR A 20 -0.76 10.72 -18.80
CA TYR A 20 -1.77 9.94 -19.51
C TYR A 20 -1.45 9.81 -21.02
N LEU A 21 -1.11 10.93 -21.66
CA LEU A 21 -0.76 10.95 -23.08
C LEU A 21 0.51 10.13 -23.37
N LEU A 22 1.52 10.22 -22.51
CA LEU A 22 2.73 9.42 -22.63
C LEU A 22 2.43 7.92 -22.59
N MET A 23 1.62 7.48 -21.61
CA MET A 23 1.28 6.07 -21.43
C MET A 23 0.38 5.53 -22.55
N THR A 24 -0.58 6.34 -23.02
CA THR A 24 -1.58 5.88 -24.02
C THR A 24 -1.12 6.07 -25.46
N GLN A 25 -0.49 7.20 -25.78
CA GLN A 25 -0.11 7.53 -27.17
C GLN A 25 1.32 7.07 -27.50
N THR A 26 2.28 7.33 -26.60
CA THR A 26 3.68 7.02 -26.88
C THR A 26 3.97 5.54 -26.61
N TYR A 27 3.66 5.06 -25.42
CA TYR A 27 3.90 3.66 -25.04
C TYR A 27 2.78 2.70 -25.48
N LYS A 28 1.61 3.21 -25.87
CA LYS A 28 0.44 2.42 -26.31
C LYS A 28 0.04 1.33 -25.31
N LEU A 29 0.08 1.67 -24.02
CA LEU A 29 -0.21 0.74 -22.93
C LEU A 29 -1.67 0.82 -22.44
N GLN A 30 -2.56 1.45 -23.18
CA GLN A 30 -3.99 1.44 -22.85
C GLN A 30 -4.53 0.00 -22.87
N ASP A 31 -5.37 -0.34 -21.91
CA ASP A 31 -5.92 -1.70 -21.70
C ASP A 31 -4.86 -2.78 -21.45
N ASN A 32 -3.66 -2.38 -21.00
CA ASN A 32 -2.59 -3.28 -20.66
C ASN A 32 -2.24 -3.16 -19.17
N TYR A 33 -2.11 -4.29 -18.47
CA TYR A 33 -1.72 -4.31 -17.05
C TYR A 33 -0.34 -3.71 -16.79
N LEU A 34 0.53 -3.66 -17.79
CA LEU A 34 1.84 -3.00 -17.67
C LEU A 34 1.69 -1.51 -17.34
N ALA A 35 0.64 -0.84 -17.84
CA ALA A 35 0.36 0.56 -17.48
C ALA A 35 0.07 0.75 -15.99
N VAL A 36 -0.47 -0.29 -15.35
CA VAL A 36 -0.77 -0.27 -13.92
C VAL A 36 0.46 -0.61 -13.07
N TRP A 37 1.25 -1.61 -13.50
CA TRP A 37 2.33 -2.15 -12.68
C TRP A 37 3.65 -1.38 -12.81
N LEU A 38 4.00 -0.90 -14.02
CA LEU A 38 5.28 -0.23 -14.27
C LEU A 38 5.50 1.02 -13.39
N PRO A 39 4.51 1.92 -13.22
CA PRO A 39 4.71 3.11 -12.39
C PRO A 39 4.99 2.81 -10.92
N LEU A 40 4.48 1.67 -10.42
CA LEU A 40 4.65 1.25 -9.02
C LEU A 40 5.99 0.54 -8.77
N LEU A 41 6.66 0.03 -9.82
CA LEU A 41 7.95 -0.66 -9.68
C LEU A 41 9.05 0.24 -9.14
N MET A 42 9.04 1.53 -9.50
CA MET A 42 10.06 2.48 -9.08
C MET A 42 9.45 3.62 -8.27
N SER A 43 9.68 3.58 -6.97
CA SER A 43 9.38 4.68 -6.06
C SER A 43 10.67 5.35 -5.60
N SER A 44 10.87 6.61 -5.96
CA SER A 44 12.03 7.40 -5.53
C SER A 44 12.12 7.45 -4.00
N TRP A 45 10.99 7.48 -3.30
CA TRP A 45 10.95 7.45 -1.85
C TRP A 45 11.52 6.13 -1.29
N LEU A 46 11.13 4.98 -1.84
CA LEU A 46 11.64 3.67 -1.41
C LEU A 46 13.13 3.51 -1.71
N ILE A 47 13.60 4.08 -2.84
CA ILE A 47 15.04 4.09 -3.18
C ILE A 47 15.83 4.91 -2.16
N ILE A 48 15.34 6.08 -1.78
CA ILE A 48 15.98 6.93 -0.76
C ILE A 48 15.97 6.22 0.60
N LEU A 49 14.86 5.59 0.97
CA LEU A 49 14.72 4.82 2.19
C LEU A 49 15.75 3.68 2.23
N MET A 50 15.86 2.88 1.15
CA MET A 50 16.84 1.81 1.03
C MET A 50 18.28 2.33 1.14
N LYS A 51 18.57 3.47 0.50
CA LYS A 51 19.88 4.11 0.59
C LYS A 51 20.24 4.49 2.04
N ASN A 52 19.27 4.96 2.82
CA ASN A 52 19.49 5.29 4.22
C ASN A 52 19.78 4.03 5.05
N PHE A 53 19.09 2.91 4.79
CA PHE A 53 19.41 1.63 5.41
C PHE A 53 20.82 1.15 5.08
N VAL A 54 21.24 1.24 3.81
CA VAL A 54 22.62 0.88 3.42
C VAL A 54 23.65 1.75 4.13
N LYS A 55 23.38 3.06 4.25
CA LYS A 55 24.28 4.00 4.95
C LYS A 55 24.38 3.75 6.47
N SER A 56 23.40 3.09 7.07
CA SER A 56 23.44 2.76 8.50
C SER A 56 24.35 1.58 8.83
N ILE A 57 24.83 0.84 7.83
CA ILE A 57 25.80 -0.24 8.01
C ILE A 57 27.18 0.37 8.32
N PRO A 58 27.87 -0.07 9.40
CA PRO A 58 29.19 0.41 9.74
C PRO A 58 30.21 0.14 8.62
N HIS A 59 31.09 1.11 8.36
CA HIS A 59 32.12 1.03 7.31
C HIS A 59 33.13 -0.08 7.57
N GLU A 60 33.38 -0.38 8.85
CA GLU A 60 34.30 -1.41 9.33
C GLU A 60 34.01 -2.80 8.75
N ILE A 61 32.74 -3.09 8.46
CA ILE A 61 32.33 -4.36 7.84
C ILE A 61 32.84 -4.45 6.40
N THR A 62 32.78 -3.34 5.67
CA THR A 62 33.28 -3.28 4.30
C THR A 62 34.80 -3.31 4.26
N GLU A 63 35.45 -2.63 5.21
CA GLU A 63 36.91 -2.59 5.33
C GLU A 63 37.49 -3.97 5.72
N SER A 64 36.88 -4.66 6.68
CA SER A 64 37.30 -6.02 7.06
C SER A 64 37.21 -6.99 5.88
N GLY A 65 36.12 -6.92 5.10
CA GLY A 65 35.97 -7.73 3.91
C GLY A 65 37.04 -7.44 2.84
N LYS A 66 37.48 -6.18 2.71
CA LYS A 66 38.58 -5.81 1.80
C LYS A 66 39.93 -6.29 2.29
N ILE A 67 40.18 -6.24 3.60
CA ILE A 67 41.41 -6.77 4.20
C ILE A 67 41.51 -8.28 3.98
N ASP A 68 40.38 -9.01 4.03
CA ASP A 68 40.31 -10.44 3.74
C ASP A 68 40.41 -10.75 2.21
N GLY A 69 40.66 -9.74 1.37
CA GLY A 69 40.83 -9.90 -0.07
C GLY A 69 39.53 -10.17 -0.84
N ALA A 70 38.36 -9.94 -0.21
CA ALA A 70 37.09 -10.13 -0.92
C ALA A 70 36.82 -8.97 -1.89
N GLY A 71 36.41 -9.30 -3.11
CA GLY A 71 35.94 -8.30 -4.09
C GLY A 71 34.60 -7.67 -3.70
N ASP A 72 34.32 -6.48 -4.21
CA ASP A 72 33.12 -5.67 -3.87
C ASP A 72 31.81 -6.45 -4.02
N MET A 73 31.64 -7.28 -5.03
CA MET A 73 30.45 -8.10 -5.23
C MET A 73 30.30 -9.16 -4.14
N LYS A 74 31.39 -9.78 -3.68
CA LYS A 74 31.39 -10.76 -2.61
C LYS A 74 31.06 -10.09 -1.27
N ILE A 75 31.62 -8.92 -1.00
CA ILE A 75 31.30 -8.10 0.17
C ILE A 75 29.79 -7.74 0.17
N PHE A 76 29.28 -7.28 -0.97
CA PHE A 76 27.87 -6.96 -1.09
C PHE A 76 26.96 -8.17 -0.82
N THR A 77 27.18 -9.29 -1.49
CA THR A 77 26.30 -10.46 -1.41
C THR A 77 26.44 -11.24 -0.11
N ALA A 78 27.67 -11.37 0.43
CA ALA A 78 27.94 -12.20 1.61
C ALA A 78 27.81 -11.43 2.94
N LEU A 79 28.12 -10.13 2.96
CA LEU A 79 28.12 -9.33 4.19
C LEU A 79 26.96 -8.33 4.23
N ILE A 80 26.83 -7.46 3.23
CA ILE A 80 25.87 -6.34 3.25
C ILE A 80 24.45 -6.84 3.04
N LEU A 81 24.18 -7.63 2.02
CA LEU A 81 22.84 -8.09 1.67
C LEU A 81 22.12 -8.88 2.79
N PRO A 82 22.78 -9.78 3.51
CA PRO A 82 22.17 -10.43 4.67
C PRO A 82 21.79 -9.46 5.79
N MET A 83 22.59 -8.42 6.03
CA MET A 83 22.29 -7.38 7.02
C MET A 83 21.11 -6.50 6.61
N LEU A 84 20.86 -6.36 5.31
CA LEU A 84 19.74 -5.59 4.75
C LEU A 84 18.43 -6.37 4.72
N LYS A 85 18.37 -7.65 5.10
CA LYS A 85 17.13 -8.44 5.09
C LYS A 85 15.94 -7.74 5.77
N PRO A 86 16.07 -7.11 6.96
CA PRO A 86 14.96 -6.38 7.58
C PRO A 86 14.50 -5.16 6.74
N ALA A 87 15.44 -4.44 6.14
CA ALA A 87 15.15 -3.30 5.27
C ALA A 87 14.44 -3.75 3.98
N LEU A 88 14.89 -4.84 3.37
CA LEU A 88 14.25 -5.44 2.21
C LEU A 88 12.82 -5.91 2.51
N ALA A 89 12.60 -6.52 3.67
CA ALA A 89 11.26 -6.91 4.11
C ALA A 89 10.34 -5.70 4.29
N THR A 90 10.86 -4.61 4.85
CA THR A 90 10.11 -3.35 5.01
C THR A 90 9.74 -2.73 3.67
N ILE A 91 10.68 -2.63 2.73
CA ILE A 91 10.43 -2.10 1.39
C ILE A 91 9.47 -3.00 0.61
N GLY A 92 9.66 -4.31 0.69
CA GLY A 92 8.75 -5.29 0.10
C GLY A 92 7.33 -5.17 0.62
N LEU A 93 7.14 -4.89 1.91
CA LEU A 93 5.82 -4.61 2.48
C LEU A 93 5.20 -3.35 1.90
N PHE A 94 5.94 -2.24 1.83
CA PHE A 94 5.40 -1.00 1.25
C PHE A 94 4.99 -1.19 -0.22
N LEU A 95 5.80 -1.92 -0.99
CA LEU A 95 5.46 -2.27 -2.37
C LEU A 95 4.20 -3.15 -2.41
N ALA A 96 4.13 -4.20 -1.61
CA ALA A 96 2.98 -5.10 -1.58
C ALA A 96 1.68 -4.36 -1.21
N ILE A 97 1.72 -3.46 -0.22
CA ILE A 97 0.58 -2.61 0.15
C ILE A 97 0.24 -1.63 -0.97
N GLY A 98 1.24 -1.05 -1.63
CA GLY A 98 1.05 -0.16 -2.78
C GLY A 98 0.31 -0.86 -3.92
N TYR A 99 0.75 -2.05 -4.32
CA TYR A 99 0.08 -2.87 -5.34
C TYR A 99 -1.29 -3.37 -4.90
N TRP A 100 -1.45 -3.71 -3.63
CA TRP A 100 -2.74 -4.13 -3.10
C TRP A 100 -3.79 -3.01 -3.18
N ASN A 101 -3.40 -1.77 -2.85
CA ASN A 101 -4.29 -0.61 -2.82
C ASN A 101 -4.42 0.09 -4.18
N GLU A 102 -3.88 -0.50 -5.26
CA GLU A 102 -3.88 0.12 -6.57
C GLU A 102 -5.28 0.07 -7.21
N TRP A 103 -5.91 1.22 -7.31
CA TRP A 103 -7.17 1.45 -8.03
C TRP A 103 -7.06 2.60 -9.02
N TYR A 104 -6.14 3.55 -8.75
CA TYR A 104 -6.08 4.80 -9.50
C TYR A 104 -5.53 4.61 -10.91
N GLN A 105 -4.37 3.95 -11.06
CA GLN A 105 -3.81 3.63 -12.38
C GLN A 105 -4.75 2.72 -13.17
N SER A 106 -5.39 1.78 -12.47
CA SER A 106 -6.40 0.91 -13.06
C SER A 106 -7.58 1.71 -13.61
N SER A 107 -8.03 2.75 -12.90
CA SER A 107 -9.13 3.62 -13.36
C SER A 107 -8.76 4.49 -14.57
N LEU A 108 -7.49 4.81 -14.74
CA LEU A 108 -7.00 5.62 -15.86
C LEU A 108 -6.78 4.80 -17.14
N PHE A 109 -6.25 3.60 -17.01
CA PHE A 109 -5.72 2.86 -18.15
C PHE A 109 -6.51 1.60 -18.52
N LEU A 110 -7.34 1.05 -17.62
CA LEU A 110 -8.14 -0.14 -17.92
C LEU A 110 -9.59 0.24 -18.27
N SER A 111 -9.98 0.01 -19.53
CA SER A 111 -11.35 0.18 -20.00
C SER A 111 -12.17 -1.09 -19.82
N GLU A 112 -13.45 -1.06 -20.19
CA GLU A 112 -14.36 -2.22 -20.12
C GLU A 112 -13.97 -3.40 -21.04
N LYS A 113 -12.96 -3.22 -21.89
CA LYS A 113 -12.44 -4.28 -22.76
C LYS A 113 -11.63 -5.33 -22.00
N VAL A 114 -11.16 -4.99 -20.79
CA VAL A 114 -10.35 -5.90 -19.97
C VAL A 114 -11.29 -6.79 -19.17
N SER A 115 -11.05 -8.11 -19.22
CA SER A 115 -11.92 -9.11 -18.56
C SER A 115 -11.71 -9.21 -17.05
N VAL A 116 -10.54 -8.86 -16.52
CA VAL A 116 -10.19 -8.98 -15.10
C VAL A 116 -9.68 -7.64 -14.57
N TYR A 117 -10.15 -7.23 -13.42
CA TYR A 117 -9.71 -5.98 -12.77
C TYR A 117 -9.07 -6.28 -11.41
N PRO A 118 -8.10 -5.45 -10.97
CA PRO A 118 -7.65 -5.48 -9.59
C PRO A 118 -8.82 -5.32 -8.61
N LEU A 119 -8.75 -6.01 -7.47
CA LEU A 119 -9.83 -6.03 -6.49
C LEU A 119 -10.22 -4.63 -6.03
N GLN A 120 -9.25 -3.79 -5.69
CA GLN A 120 -9.51 -2.41 -5.23
C GLN A 120 -10.23 -1.57 -6.28
N TYR A 121 -9.87 -1.72 -7.55
CA TYR A 121 -10.56 -1.02 -8.63
C TYR A 121 -12.00 -1.53 -8.81
N THR A 122 -12.20 -2.83 -8.69
CA THR A 122 -13.56 -3.43 -8.73
C THR A 122 -14.43 -2.88 -7.60
N LEU A 123 -13.90 -2.83 -6.37
CA LEU A 123 -14.60 -2.27 -5.22
C LEU A 123 -14.92 -0.78 -5.41
N TYR A 124 -13.97 -0.02 -5.95
CA TYR A 124 -14.17 1.39 -6.30
C TYR A 124 -15.29 1.58 -7.34
N LYS A 125 -15.31 0.77 -8.41
CA LYS A 125 -16.37 0.80 -9.44
C LYS A 125 -17.74 0.52 -8.82
N VAL A 126 -17.86 -0.48 -7.95
CA VAL A 126 -19.13 -0.84 -7.30
C VAL A 126 -19.66 0.31 -6.44
N VAL A 127 -18.83 0.91 -5.60
CA VAL A 127 -19.21 2.05 -4.75
C VAL A 127 -19.65 3.25 -5.59
N ASN A 128 -18.89 3.58 -6.65
CA ASN A 128 -19.24 4.69 -7.53
C ASN A 128 -20.53 4.45 -8.30
N LYS A 129 -20.77 3.22 -8.75
CA LYS A 129 -22.02 2.88 -9.44
C LYS A 129 -23.23 3.09 -8.54
N VAL A 130 -23.16 2.68 -7.27
CA VAL A 130 -24.22 2.92 -6.28
C VAL A 130 -24.42 4.41 -6.00
N ASN A 131 -23.34 5.16 -5.83
CA ASN A 131 -23.43 6.60 -5.62
C ASN A 131 -24.03 7.33 -6.83
N SER A 132 -23.64 6.93 -8.05
CA SER A 132 -24.20 7.51 -9.29
C SER A 132 -25.68 7.20 -9.46
N LEU A 133 -26.13 5.99 -9.12
CA LEU A 133 -27.56 5.66 -9.16
C LEU A 133 -28.37 6.54 -8.19
N LYS A 134 -27.84 6.87 -7.03
CA LYS A 134 -28.50 7.75 -6.05
C LYS A 134 -28.56 9.22 -6.52
N SER A 135 -27.55 9.69 -7.26
CA SER A 135 -27.46 11.09 -7.71
C SER A 135 -28.15 11.34 -9.04
N THR A 136 -28.49 10.30 -9.79
CA THR A 136 -29.15 10.44 -11.10
C THR A 136 -30.66 10.70 -10.93
N VAL A 137 -31.27 11.40 -11.88
CA VAL A 137 -32.71 11.67 -11.94
C VAL A 137 -33.55 10.38 -11.85
N ALA A 138 -33.02 9.26 -12.35
CA ALA A 138 -33.64 7.94 -12.17
C ALA A 138 -33.80 7.53 -10.69
N GLY A 139 -32.92 7.97 -9.81
CA GLY A 139 -33.02 7.75 -8.37
C GLY A 139 -34.14 8.56 -7.68
N GLN A 140 -34.69 9.56 -8.36
CA GLN A 140 -35.85 10.33 -7.86
C GLN A 140 -37.19 9.64 -8.15
N TYR A 141 -37.23 8.74 -9.12
CA TYR A 141 -38.45 8.01 -9.52
C TYR A 141 -38.48 6.56 -9.03
N VAL A 142 -37.38 6.04 -8.52
CA VAL A 142 -37.28 4.70 -7.96
C VAL A 142 -36.95 4.85 -6.48
N ASP A 143 -37.73 4.22 -5.62
CA ASP A 143 -37.44 4.18 -4.19
C ASP A 143 -36.16 3.36 -3.98
N LEU A 144 -35.04 4.07 -3.80
CA LEU A 144 -33.70 3.51 -3.56
C LEU A 144 -33.40 3.41 -2.05
N SER A 145 -34.40 3.60 -1.19
CA SER A 145 -34.26 3.49 0.26
C SER A 145 -33.79 2.10 0.69
N ASP A 146 -34.19 1.07 -0.05
CA ASP A 146 -33.82 -0.34 0.18
C ASP A 146 -32.45 -0.73 -0.33
N LEU A 147 -31.71 0.16 -1.05
CA LEU A 147 -30.36 -0.13 -1.46
C LEU A 147 -29.41 -0.07 -0.25
N PRO A 148 -28.82 -1.22 0.16
CA PRO A 148 -27.96 -1.31 1.34
C PRO A 148 -26.59 -0.67 1.10
N SER A 149 -26.57 0.63 0.76
CA SER A 149 -25.35 1.34 0.39
C SER A 149 -24.32 1.40 1.53
N ASN A 150 -24.76 1.45 2.75
CA ASN A 150 -23.89 1.40 3.92
C ASN A 150 -23.35 -0.03 4.16
N GLY A 151 -24.20 -1.04 4.04
CA GLY A 151 -23.79 -2.44 4.10
C GLY A 151 -22.75 -2.79 3.01
N LEU A 152 -22.97 -2.30 1.77
CA LEU A 152 -22.02 -2.49 0.68
C LEU A 152 -20.67 -1.81 0.95
N LYS A 153 -20.67 -0.58 1.48
CA LYS A 153 -19.43 0.12 1.86
C LYS A 153 -18.68 -0.61 2.97
N MET A 154 -19.40 -1.15 3.96
CA MET A 154 -18.79 -1.91 5.05
C MET A 154 -18.23 -3.26 4.56
N ALA A 155 -18.96 -3.98 3.71
CA ALA A 155 -18.47 -5.20 3.08
C ALA A 155 -17.20 -4.94 2.25
N ASN A 156 -17.20 -3.86 1.47
CA ASN A 156 -16.00 -3.43 0.73
C ASN A 156 -14.82 -3.13 1.65
N ALA A 157 -15.03 -2.44 2.76
CA ALA A 157 -13.99 -2.14 3.72
C ALA A 157 -13.37 -3.43 4.30
N ILE A 158 -14.19 -4.42 4.63
CA ILE A 158 -13.72 -5.72 5.14
C ILE A 158 -12.92 -6.46 4.07
N LEU A 159 -13.41 -6.53 2.83
CA LEU A 159 -12.72 -7.19 1.73
C LEU A 159 -11.39 -6.49 1.39
N ALA A 160 -11.35 -5.16 1.42
CA ALA A 160 -10.15 -4.39 1.16
C ALA A 160 -9.10 -4.55 2.27
N THR A 161 -9.52 -4.61 3.52
CA THR A 161 -8.63 -4.58 4.68
C THR A 161 -8.24 -5.99 5.16
N GLY A 162 -9.10 -7.00 4.95
CA GLY A 162 -8.93 -8.35 5.46
C GLY A 162 -7.55 -8.96 5.16
N PRO A 163 -7.11 -9.05 3.89
CA PRO A 163 -5.80 -9.62 3.56
C PRO A 163 -4.62 -8.86 4.16
N VAL A 164 -4.72 -7.53 4.29
CA VAL A 164 -3.67 -6.70 4.89
C VAL A 164 -3.52 -7.01 6.38
N ILE A 165 -4.64 -7.16 7.09
CA ILE A 165 -4.64 -7.55 8.52
C ILE A 165 -4.00 -8.93 8.72
N LEU A 166 -4.28 -9.89 7.83
CA LEU A 166 -3.71 -11.24 7.92
C LEU A 166 -2.20 -11.26 7.67
N ILE A 167 -1.71 -10.41 6.77
CA ILE A 167 -0.27 -10.32 6.45
C ILE A 167 0.51 -9.57 7.52
N TYR A 168 -0.11 -8.62 8.21
CA TYR A 168 0.56 -7.74 9.18
C TYR A 168 1.36 -8.48 10.27
N PRO A 169 0.87 -9.54 10.96
CA PRO A 169 1.64 -10.25 11.98
C PRO A 169 2.92 -10.90 11.44
N PHE A 170 2.91 -11.35 10.18
CA PHE A 170 4.09 -11.95 9.55
C PHE A 170 5.17 -10.91 9.25
N VAL A 171 4.76 -9.70 8.90
CA VAL A 171 5.70 -8.63 8.56
C VAL A 171 6.20 -7.90 9.80
N GLN A 172 5.36 -7.78 10.83
CA GLN A 172 5.68 -7.10 12.08
C GLN A 172 6.98 -7.60 12.71
N ARG A 173 7.26 -8.91 12.67
CA ARG A 173 8.50 -9.49 13.19
C ARG A 173 9.77 -8.96 12.51
N TYR A 174 9.67 -8.59 11.22
CA TYR A 174 10.80 -8.02 10.47
C TYR A 174 10.93 -6.51 10.68
N PHE A 175 9.81 -5.82 10.91
CA PHE A 175 9.77 -4.39 11.19
C PHE A 175 10.46 -4.04 12.50
N ILE A 176 10.22 -4.84 13.53
CA ILE A 176 10.79 -4.63 14.87
C ILE A 176 12.31 -4.79 14.84
N GLY A 177 12.84 -5.72 14.03
CA GLY A 177 14.29 -5.92 13.85
C GLY A 177 14.99 -4.83 13.03
N GLY A 178 14.26 -4.10 12.15
CA GLY A 178 14.84 -3.12 11.23
C GLY A 178 14.92 -1.68 11.77
N ILE A 179 13.98 -1.29 12.62
CA ILE A 179 13.91 0.09 13.15
C ILE A 179 14.72 0.24 14.46
N THR A 180 15.05 -0.84 15.14
CA THR A 180 15.66 -0.81 16.47
C THR A 180 17.17 -1.06 16.51
N VAL A 181 17.90 -0.72 15.48
CA VAL A 181 19.35 -0.56 15.61
C VAL A 181 19.61 0.72 16.42
N GLY A 182 19.27 0.72 17.70
CA GLY A 182 19.58 1.84 18.60
C GLY A 182 18.67 2.07 19.81
N THR A 183 17.57 1.36 20.01
CA THR A 183 16.74 1.59 21.21
C THR A 183 16.23 0.30 21.84
N ASN A 184 16.65 0.15 23.08
CA ASN A 184 16.41 -0.89 24.08
C ASN A 184 15.12 -1.74 24.00
N PHE A 185 15.30 -3.01 24.25
CA PHE A 185 14.40 -4.16 24.39
C PHE A 185 13.07 -3.91 25.16
N PHE A 186 12.91 -2.79 25.82
CA PHE A 186 11.78 -2.55 26.74
C PHE A 186 10.52 -2.01 26.07
N LYS A 187 10.61 -1.37 24.90
CA LYS A 187 9.44 -0.83 24.18
C LYS A 187 8.63 -1.87 23.40
N GLN A 188 9.14 -3.09 23.25
CA GLN A 188 8.61 -4.11 22.35
C GLN A 188 7.27 -4.73 22.82
N ARG A 189 7.05 -4.84 24.13
CA ARG A 189 5.80 -5.40 24.68
C ARG A 189 4.63 -4.38 24.74
N VAL A 190 4.95 -3.12 24.92
CA VAL A 190 3.91 -2.07 25.07
C VAL A 190 3.22 -1.75 23.74
N SER A 191 3.96 -1.75 22.64
CA SER A 191 3.40 -1.46 21.30
C SER A 191 2.38 -2.52 20.83
N LEU A 192 2.63 -3.79 21.13
CA LEU A 192 1.71 -4.89 20.75
C LEU A 192 0.37 -4.80 21.50
N ILE A 193 0.44 -4.49 22.80
CA ILE A 193 -0.76 -4.37 23.64
C ILE A 193 -1.59 -3.13 23.25
N VAL A 194 -0.92 -2.03 22.92
CA VAL A 194 -1.60 -0.80 22.49
C VAL A 194 -2.28 -0.98 21.13
N SER A 195 -1.61 -1.59 20.16
CA SER A 195 -2.21 -1.85 18.84
C SER A 195 -3.39 -2.81 18.92
N TRP A 196 -3.31 -3.85 19.75
CA TRP A 196 -4.39 -4.79 19.98
C TRP A 196 -5.58 -4.13 20.69
N ASN A 197 -5.32 -3.31 21.71
CA ASN A 197 -6.37 -2.59 22.42
C ASN A 197 -7.07 -1.53 21.54
N ILE A 198 -6.34 -0.85 20.66
CA ILE A 198 -6.91 0.08 19.68
C ILE A 198 -7.80 -0.67 18.70
N PHE A 199 -7.34 -1.82 18.18
CA PHE A 199 -8.11 -2.65 17.26
C PHE A 199 -9.39 -3.17 17.89
N VAL A 200 -9.34 -3.75 19.08
CA VAL A 200 -10.53 -4.24 19.84
C VAL A 200 -11.47 -3.09 20.19
N SER A 201 -10.93 -1.92 20.53
CA SER A 201 -11.75 -0.73 20.83
C SER A 201 -12.47 -0.19 19.58
N LEU A 202 -11.83 -0.21 18.42
CA LEU A 202 -12.45 0.18 17.15
C LEU A 202 -13.54 -0.82 16.74
N GLU A 203 -13.26 -2.11 16.85
CA GLU A 203 -14.22 -3.16 16.55
C GLU A 203 -15.46 -3.08 17.47
N SER A 204 -15.26 -2.87 18.77
CA SER A 204 -16.35 -2.69 19.74
C SER A 204 -17.18 -1.42 19.49
N LYS A 205 -16.55 -0.33 19.01
CA LYS A 205 -17.28 0.90 18.63
C LYS A 205 -18.09 0.71 17.34
N VAL A 206 -17.55 -0.03 16.37
CA VAL A 206 -18.26 -0.36 15.12
C VAL A 206 -19.48 -1.24 15.44
N ILE A 207 -19.31 -2.28 16.26
CA ILE A 207 -20.40 -3.18 16.67
C ILE A 207 -21.48 -2.42 17.48
N LYS A 208 -21.07 -1.52 18.40
CA LYS A 208 -22.03 -0.67 19.13
C LYS A 208 -22.76 0.33 18.23
N SER A 209 -22.11 0.81 17.18
CA SER A 209 -22.75 1.71 16.21
C SER A 209 -23.78 0.96 15.36
N THR A 210 -23.50 -0.29 14.96
CA THR A 210 -24.46 -1.14 14.24
C THR A 210 -25.67 -1.49 15.10
N ASN A 211 -25.46 -1.92 16.33
CA ASN A 211 -26.57 -2.25 17.24
C ASN A 211 -27.42 -1.03 17.63
N LYS A 212 -26.87 0.18 17.59
CA LYS A 212 -27.63 1.41 17.83
C LYS A 212 -28.50 1.82 16.63
N ILE A 213 -28.09 1.42 15.42
CA ILE A 213 -28.87 1.63 14.19
C ILE A 213 -30.03 0.62 14.11
N ASP A 214 -29.78 -0.64 14.48
CA ASP A 214 -30.82 -1.67 14.53
C ASP A 214 -31.88 -1.37 15.63
N GLY A 215 -31.48 -0.75 16.76
CA GLY A 215 -32.40 -0.32 17.82
C GLY A 215 -33.31 0.87 17.46
N ILE A 216 -32.92 1.66 16.42
CA ILE A 216 -33.74 2.78 15.94
C ILE A 216 -34.74 2.30 14.87
N LEU A 217 -34.41 1.23 14.16
CA LEU A 217 -35.29 0.62 13.15
C LEU A 217 -36.46 -0.20 13.74
N VAL A 218 -36.44 -0.49 15.03
CA VAL A 218 -37.55 -1.20 15.74
C VAL A 218 -38.56 -0.23 16.35
N ILE A 219 -38.33 1.10 16.33
CA ILE A 219 -39.17 2.12 16.93
C ILE A 219 -39.89 3.00 15.87
N ILE A 220 -39.68 2.75 14.59
CA ILE A 220 -40.45 3.32 13.49
C ILE A 220 -41.20 2.18 12.76
#